data_aa3eb0bc157a76fd2cd26c9337ab6072
#
_entry.id   aa3eb0bc157a76fd2cd26c9337ab6072
#
_cell.length_a   1.000
_cell.length_b   1.000
_cell.length_c   1.000
_cell.angle_alpha   90.00
_cell.angle_beta   90.00
_cell.angle_gamma   90.00
#
_symmetry.space_group_name_H-M   'P 1'
#
loop_
_entity.id
_entity.type
_entity.pdbx_description
1 polymer ?
#
loop_
_entity_poly.entity_id
_entity_poly.type
_entity_poly.pdbx_seq_one_letter_code
_entity_poly.pdbx_strand_id
1 'polypeptide(L)'
;MQLKAIQPFFEDRVYGIVMDNKRIADFPKKIDDILLMSGRKSIDILVNNAGVLGGDISTTTEDIYDEILDTNLKGVFFLSQTMGRYMRDNHIKGNILNIASSSSLRPATSAYTLTKWGTRGLTLGLAKVLAPYGITVNGIAPGPTATPMLGKDEEGDIAFLTNPLGRYVLPEEIANMAVFLVSDMGRSIVGDIVYMTGGSGVVTFDDVAYRF
;
A
#
# COMPACT_ATOMS: atom_id res chain seq x y z
N MET A 1 -13.68 -9.81 9.00
CA MET A 1 -15.01 -9.81 8.36
C MET A 1 -14.90 -9.93 6.83
N GLN A 2 -13.94 -9.28 6.17
CA GLN A 2 -13.77 -9.31 4.70
C GLN A 2 -13.37 -10.69 4.14
N LEU A 3 -12.50 -11.46 4.82
CA LEU A 3 -12.08 -12.78 4.34
C LEU A 3 -13.26 -13.73 4.10
N LYS A 4 -14.25 -13.75 5.02
CA LYS A 4 -15.45 -14.58 4.88
C LYS A 4 -16.32 -14.20 3.68
N ALA A 5 -16.25 -12.95 3.22
CA ALA A 5 -17.00 -12.49 2.06
C ALA A 5 -16.38 -12.93 0.74
N ILE A 6 -15.05 -13.01 0.66
CA ILE A 6 -14.34 -13.38 -0.58
C ILE A 6 -14.06 -14.88 -0.71
N GLN A 7 -13.92 -15.60 0.40
CA GLN A 7 -13.58 -17.02 0.41
C GLN A 7 -14.50 -17.89 -0.46
N PRO A 8 -15.83 -17.69 -0.49
CA PRO A 8 -16.71 -18.50 -1.35
C PRO A 8 -16.42 -18.38 -2.85
N PHE A 9 -15.82 -17.27 -3.30
CA PHE A 9 -15.49 -17.03 -4.71
C PHE A 9 -14.15 -17.64 -5.14
N PHE A 10 -13.26 -17.90 -4.18
CA PHE A 10 -11.88 -18.33 -4.47
C PHE A 10 -11.52 -19.68 -3.86
N GLU A 11 -12.45 -20.30 -3.10
CA GLU A 11 -12.31 -21.63 -2.49
C GLU A 11 -10.97 -21.79 -1.75
N ASP A 12 -10.18 -22.79 -2.10
CA ASP A 12 -8.87 -23.10 -1.48
C ASP A 12 -7.72 -22.21 -1.95
N ARG A 13 -8.01 -21.12 -2.67
CA ARG A 13 -6.98 -20.19 -3.17
C ARG A 13 -6.77 -18.97 -2.27
N VAL A 14 -7.62 -18.76 -1.26
CA VAL A 14 -7.55 -17.62 -0.34
C VAL A 14 -7.39 -18.12 1.08
N TYR A 15 -6.33 -17.70 1.72
CA TYR A 15 -5.99 -18.02 3.10
C TYR A 15 -5.91 -16.74 3.95
N GLY A 16 -6.41 -16.80 5.18
CA GLY A 16 -6.36 -15.69 6.12
C GLY A 16 -5.33 -15.93 7.22
N ILE A 17 -4.45 -14.96 7.42
CA ILE A 17 -3.53 -14.94 8.55
C ILE A 17 -3.61 -13.60 9.27
N VAL A 18 -3.61 -13.62 10.60
CA VAL A 18 -3.54 -12.41 11.42
C VAL A 18 -2.09 -11.97 11.51
N MET A 19 -1.81 -10.74 11.07
CA MET A 19 -0.51 -10.12 11.16
C MET A 19 -0.66 -8.65 11.59
N ASP A 20 0.06 -8.26 12.62
CA ASP A 20 0.10 -6.87 13.11
C ASP A 20 1.40 -6.21 12.60
N ASN A 21 1.27 -5.14 11.82
CA ASN A 21 2.40 -4.41 11.27
C ASN A 21 3.33 -3.81 12.34
N LYS A 22 2.87 -3.66 13.56
CA LYS A 22 3.67 -3.16 14.70
C LYS A 22 4.55 -4.25 15.31
N ARG A 23 4.23 -5.52 15.08
CA ARG A 23 4.93 -6.68 15.66
C ARG A 23 6.01 -7.22 14.71
N ILE A 24 7.06 -6.44 14.52
CA ILE A 24 8.14 -6.72 13.55
C ILE A 24 8.78 -8.11 13.78
N ALA A 25 8.97 -8.52 15.02
CA ALA A 25 9.59 -9.81 15.37
C ALA A 25 8.79 -11.02 14.87
N ASP A 26 7.49 -10.87 14.59
CA ASP A 26 6.64 -11.96 14.13
C ASP A 26 6.77 -12.21 12.61
N PHE A 27 7.26 -11.26 11.83
CA PHE A 27 7.26 -11.32 10.37
C PHE A 27 7.93 -12.57 9.78
N PRO A 28 9.13 -12.98 10.22
CA PRO A 28 9.75 -14.20 9.67
C PRO A 28 8.87 -15.43 9.88
N LYS A 29 8.36 -15.61 11.12
CA LYS A 29 7.45 -16.71 11.43
C LYS A 29 6.16 -16.67 10.60
N LYS A 30 5.62 -15.48 10.31
CA LYS A 30 4.40 -15.34 9.49
C LYS A 30 4.64 -15.78 8.05
N ILE A 31 5.83 -15.57 7.50
CA ILE A 31 6.20 -16.09 6.18
C ILE A 31 6.16 -17.62 6.19
N ASP A 32 6.76 -18.26 7.19
CA ASP A 32 6.75 -19.71 7.34
C ASP A 32 5.32 -20.25 7.50
N ASP A 33 4.51 -19.60 8.35
CA ASP A 33 3.11 -19.96 8.58
C ASP A 33 2.29 -19.88 7.27
N ILE A 34 2.52 -18.86 6.42
CA ILE A 34 1.85 -18.71 5.11
C ILE A 34 2.23 -19.84 4.17
N LEU A 35 3.51 -20.17 4.07
CA LEU A 35 4.00 -21.26 3.22
C LEU A 35 3.41 -22.61 3.65
N LEU A 36 3.43 -22.88 4.96
CA LEU A 36 2.87 -24.11 5.53
C LEU A 36 1.36 -24.21 5.27
N MET A 37 0.61 -23.14 5.52
CA MET A 37 -0.85 -23.12 5.40
C MET A 37 -1.30 -23.23 3.93
N SER A 38 -0.61 -22.56 3.02
CA SER A 38 -0.96 -22.54 1.61
C SER A 38 -0.43 -23.73 0.80
N GLY A 39 0.53 -24.49 1.35
CA GLY A 39 1.23 -25.55 0.63
C GLY A 39 2.04 -25.04 -0.56
N ARG A 40 2.24 -23.72 -0.70
CA ARG A 40 3.02 -23.13 -1.78
C ARG A 40 4.52 -23.25 -1.50
N LYS A 41 5.30 -23.29 -2.59
CA LYS A 41 6.77 -23.38 -2.51
C LYS A 41 7.42 -22.03 -2.29
N SER A 42 6.73 -20.94 -2.65
CA SER A 42 7.25 -19.57 -2.57
C SER A 42 6.13 -18.55 -2.35
N ILE A 43 6.53 -17.38 -1.87
CA ILE A 43 5.75 -16.14 -1.89
C ILE A 43 6.47 -15.21 -2.86
N ASP A 44 5.81 -14.91 -3.96
CA ASP A 44 6.42 -14.18 -5.08
C ASP A 44 6.03 -12.70 -5.10
N ILE A 45 4.96 -12.33 -4.40
CA ILE A 45 4.42 -10.97 -4.40
C ILE A 45 4.09 -10.55 -2.96
N LEU A 46 4.59 -9.36 -2.57
CA LEU A 46 4.16 -8.65 -1.36
C LEU A 46 3.39 -7.40 -1.76
N VAL A 47 2.19 -7.21 -1.22
CA VAL A 47 1.44 -5.95 -1.36
C VAL A 47 1.30 -5.30 0.02
N ASN A 48 2.00 -4.21 0.25
CA ASN A 48 1.90 -3.39 1.45
C ASN A 48 0.71 -2.42 1.31
N ASN A 49 -0.47 -2.87 1.70
CA ASN A 49 -1.71 -2.09 1.59
C ASN A 49 -2.25 -1.60 2.94
N ALA A 50 -1.93 -2.27 4.04
CA ALA A 50 -2.43 -1.90 5.36
C ALA A 50 -2.02 -0.46 5.72
N GLY A 51 -2.97 0.29 6.30
CA GLY A 51 -2.72 1.64 6.73
C GLY A 51 -3.90 2.24 7.50
N VAL A 52 -3.60 3.24 8.32
CA VAL A 52 -4.56 4.02 9.10
C VAL A 52 -4.44 5.50 8.76
N LEU A 53 -5.56 6.21 8.79
CA LEU A 53 -5.63 7.67 8.59
C LEU A 53 -5.52 8.41 9.92
N GLY A 54 -5.18 9.69 9.84
CA GLY A 54 -5.28 10.61 10.96
C GLY A 54 -4.02 11.42 11.20
N GLY A 55 -3.97 12.02 12.39
CA GLY A 55 -2.81 12.75 12.87
C GLY A 55 -2.62 14.13 12.23
N ASP A 56 -3.65 14.98 12.33
CA ASP A 56 -3.52 16.42 12.01
C ASP A 56 -2.44 17.07 12.87
N ILE A 57 -1.65 17.97 12.28
CA ILE A 57 -0.47 18.57 12.93
C ILE A 57 -0.83 19.38 14.18
N SER A 58 -2.04 19.91 14.27
CA SER A 58 -2.46 20.76 15.38
C SER A 58 -3.01 19.99 16.58
N THR A 59 -3.45 18.74 16.40
CA THR A 59 -4.19 17.97 17.42
C THR A 59 -3.62 16.58 17.72
N THR A 60 -2.65 16.12 16.94
CA THR A 60 -2.08 14.77 17.10
C THR A 60 -1.32 14.62 18.41
N THR A 61 -1.67 13.59 19.17
CA THR A 61 -0.90 13.17 20.34
C THR A 61 0.23 12.21 19.93
N GLU A 62 1.20 11.99 20.83
CA GLU A 62 2.30 11.05 20.62
C GLU A 62 1.78 9.64 20.31
N ASP A 63 0.80 9.15 21.07
CA ASP A 63 0.21 7.82 20.84
C ASP A 63 -0.41 7.68 19.44
N ILE A 64 -1.13 8.70 18.97
CA ILE A 64 -1.72 8.72 17.63
C ILE A 64 -0.61 8.77 16.57
N TYR A 65 0.41 9.56 16.80
CA TYR A 65 1.57 9.65 15.89
C TYR A 65 2.27 8.31 15.77
N ASP A 66 2.59 7.66 16.90
CA ASP A 66 3.27 6.38 16.96
C ASP A 66 2.43 5.27 16.29
N GLU A 67 1.13 5.20 16.57
CA GLU A 67 0.22 4.26 15.92
C GLU A 67 0.27 4.37 14.40
N ILE A 68 0.24 5.59 13.87
CA ILE A 68 0.26 5.85 12.43
C ILE A 68 1.61 5.52 11.83
N LEU A 69 2.71 5.96 12.44
CA LEU A 69 4.05 5.68 11.94
C LEU A 69 4.42 4.20 12.03
N ASP A 70 4.10 3.57 13.14
CA ASP A 70 4.39 2.15 13.35
C ASP A 70 3.62 1.28 12.35
N THR A 71 2.36 1.59 12.08
CA THR A 71 1.54 0.82 11.14
C THR A 71 1.93 1.10 9.69
N ASN A 72 1.96 2.39 9.29
CA ASN A 72 2.02 2.79 7.88
C ASN A 72 3.44 2.85 7.31
N LEU A 73 4.46 3.01 8.15
CA LEU A 73 5.84 3.20 7.68
C LEU A 73 6.81 2.18 8.27
N LYS A 74 6.90 2.06 9.59
CA LYS A 74 7.81 1.12 10.25
C LYS A 74 7.47 -0.32 9.86
N GLY A 75 6.19 -0.71 9.96
CA GLY A 75 5.73 -2.04 9.56
C GLY A 75 6.03 -2.34 8.09
N VAL A 76 5.73 -1.39 7.20
CA VAL A 76 6.01 -1.50 5.75
C VAL A 76 7.51 -1.66 5.49
N PHE A 77 8.35 -0.87 6.17
CA PHE A 77 9.81 -0.96 6.04
C PHE A 77 10.32 -2.37 6.39
N PHE A 78 9.98 -2.85 7.57
CA PHE A 78 10.51 -4.12 8.06
C PHE A 78 9.88 -5.34 7.37
N LEU A 79 8.61 -5.28 6.99
CA LEU A 79 7.99 -6.36 6.21
C LEU A 79 8.61 -6.44 4.81
N SER A 80 8.85 -5.29 4.17
CA SER A 80 9.56 -5.25 2.88
C SER A 80 11.00 -5.74 3.01
N GLN A 81 11.70 -5.41 4.10
CA GLN A 81 13.05 -5.92 4.37
C GLN A 81 13.04 -7.45 4.53
N THR A 82 12.09 -7.99 5.31
CA THR A 82 11.96 -9.43 5.56
C THR A 82 11.65 -10.17 4.26
N MET A 83 10.68 -9.69 3.48
CA MET A 83 10.34 -10.27 2.18
C MET A 83 11.44 -10.13 1.15
N GLY A 84 12.12 -8.98 1.09
CA GLY A 84 13.25 -8.77 0.18
C GLY A 84 14.39 -9.72 0.46
N ARG A 85 14.71 -9.96 1.75
CA ARG A 85 15.70 -10.99 2.15
C ARG A 85 15.23 -12.38 1.77
N TYR A 86 13.99 -12.73 2.10
CA TYR A 86 13.39 -14.02 1.76
C TYR A 86 13.45 -14.29 0.24
N MET A 87 13.03 -13.35 -0.58
CA MET A 87 13.05 -13.50 -2.04
C MET A 87 14.49 -13.62 -2.57
N ARG A 88 15.41 -12.77 -2.10
CA ARG A 88 16.84 -12.82 -2.49
C ARG A 88 17.46 -14.17 -2.16
N ASP A 89 17.30 -14.63 -0.91
CA ASP A 89 17.99 -15.82 -0.39
C ASP A 89 17.41 -17.12 -1.00
N ASN A 90 16.16 -17.08 -1.48
CA ASN A 90 15.51 -18.17 -2.20
C ASN A 90 15.53 -18.00 -3.73
N HIS A 91 16.28 -17.03 -4.27
CA HIS A 91 16.39 -16.75 -5.71
C HIS A 91 15.04 -16.48 -6.41
N ILE A 92 14.08 -15.90 -5.70
CA ILE A 92 12.76 -15.57 -6.22
C ILE A 92 12.82 -14.20 -6.91
N LYS A 93 12.51 -14.16 -8.20
CA LYS A 93 12.36 -12.93 -8.98
C LYS A 93 10.95 -12.37 -8.77
N GLY A 94 10.71 -11.81 -7.59
CA GLY A 94 9.40 -11.41 -7.13
C GLY A 94 9.09 -9.93 -7.30
N ASN A 95 7.97 -9.53 -6.68
CA ASN A 95 7.50 -8.14 -6.70
C ASN A 95 7.15 -7.66 -5.29
N ILE A 96 7.49 -6.41 -4.99
CA ILE A 96 6.98 -5.68 -3.82
C ILE A 96 6.19 -4.47 -4.32
N LEU A 97 4.92 -4.38 -3.95
CA LEU A 97 4.04 -3.27 -4.30
C LEU A 97 3.65 -2.51 -3.04
N ASN A 98 3.95 -1.22 -3.00
CA ASN A 98 3.62 -0.35 -1.88
C ASN A 98 2.44 0.55 -2.23
N ILE A 99 1.41 0.60 -1.37
CA ILE A 99 0.31 1.55 -1.52
C ILE A 99 0.67 2.85 -0.80
N ALA A 100 1.15 3.81 -1.59
CA ALA A 100 1.43 5.17 -1.16
C ALA A 100 0.12 6.01 -1.07
N SER A 101 0.15 7.25 -1.52
CA SER A 101 -1.02 8.14 -1.62
C SER A 101 -0.65 9.38 -2.44
N SER A 102 -1.63 10.06 -3.04
CA SER A 102 -1.46 11.42 -3.55
C SER A 102 -0.95 12.41 -2.50
N SER A 103 -1.17 12.10 -1.21
CA SER A 103 -0.60 12.85 -0.08
C SER A 103 0.93 12.92 -0.10
N SER A 104 1.63 11.98 -0.75
CA SER A 104 3.08 12.02 -0.93
C SER A 104 3.58 13.10 -1.92
N LEU A 105 2.67 13.88 -2.51
CA LEU A 105 2.98 15.06 -3.33
C LEU A 105 2.59 16.38 -2.66
N ARG A 106 1.94 16.33 -1.49
CA ARG A 106 1.34 17.48 -0.81
C ARG A 106 2.17 17.90 0.39
N PRO A 107 2.03 19.15 0.86
CA PRO A 107 2.58 19.55 2.16
C PRO A 107 2.16 18.58 3.27
N ALA A 108 3.11 18.16 4.08
CA ALA A 108 2.90 17.15 5.12
C ALA A 108 2.38 17.81 6.41
N THR A 109 1.07 17.95 6.51
CA THR A 109 0.37 18.52 7.67
C THR A 109 -0.27 17.45 8.57
N SER A 110 0.11 16.19 8.41
CA SER A 110 -0.37 15.08 9.25
C SER A 110 0.67 13.96 9.34
N ALA A 111 0.61 13.18 10.41
CA ALA A 111 1.42 11.98 10.58
C ALA A 111 1.20 11.00 9.41
N TYR A 112 -0.04 10.85 8.96
CA TYR A 112 -0.37 10.06 7.78
C TYR A 112 0.40 10.52 6.54
N THR A 113 0.38 11.81 6.23
CA THR A 113 1.08 12.36 5.06
C THR A 113 2.59 12.12 5.15
N LEU A 114 3.19 12.28 6.35
CA LEU A 114 4.61 11.95 6.57
C LEU A 114 4.90 10.48 6.22
N THR A 115 4.03 9.54 6.64
CA THR A 115 4.23 8.12 6.31
C THR A 115 4.14 7.86 4.81
N LYS A 116 3.29 8.57 4.08
CA LYS A 116 3.14 8.39 2.63
C LYS A 116 4.32 8.99 1.83
N TRP A 117 4.91 10.08 2.31
CA TRP A 117 6.21 10.56 1.82
C TRP A 117 7.31 9.53 2.09
N GLY A 118 7.35 8.97 3.29
CA GLY A 118 8.29 7.91 3.66
C GLY A 118 8.15 6.67 2.77
N THR A 119 6.91 6.21 2.53
CA THR A 119 6.62 5.05 1.66
C THR A 119 7.08 5.30 0.22
N ARG A 120 6.89 6.52 -0.32
CA ARG A 120 7.39 6.90 -1.64
C ARG A 120 8.92 6.77 -1.70
N GLY A 121 9.64 7.38 -0.75
CA GLY A 121 11.10 7.29 -0.70
C GLY A 121 11.60 5.87 -0.47
N LEU A 122 10.95 5.09 0.38
CA LEU A 122 11.26 3.68 0.63
C LEU A 122 11.11 2.83 -0.63
N THR A 123 10.07 3.06 -1.44
CA THR A 123 9.84 2.34 -2.70
C THR A 123 11.03 2.50 -3.64
N LEU A 124 11.51 3.73 -3.82
CA LEU A 124 12.69 4.03 -4.65
C LEU A 124 13.97 3.37 -4.10
N GLY A 125 14.16 3.45 -2.78
CA GLY A 125 15.32 2.85 -2.11
C GLY A 125 15.34 1.33 -2.24
N LEU A 126 14.21 0.66 -1.99
CA LEU A 126 14.07 -0.78 -2.14
C LEU A 126 14.27 -1.23 -3.59
N ALA A 127 13.69 -0.51 -4.56
CA ALA A 127 13.85 -0.79 -5.97
C ALA A 127 15.34 -0.79 -6.37
N LYS A 128 16.10 0.23 -5.94
CA LYS A 128 17.53 0.33 -6.20
C LYS A 128 18.32 -0.86 -5.68
N VAL A 129 18.03 -1.33 -4.46
CA VAL A 129 18.83 -2.37 -3.81
C VAL A 129 18.39 -3.79 -4.16
N LEU A 130 17.13 -3.99 -4.59
CA LEU A 130 16.57 -5.30 -4.89
C LEU A 130 16.57 -5.64 -6.39
N ALA A 131 16.62 -4.65 -7.29
CA ALA A 131 16.66 -4.89 -8.73
C ALA A 131 17.79 -5.81 -9.20
N PRO A 132 19.03 -5.76 -8.64
CA PRO A 132 20.10 -6.71 -9.02
C PRO A 132 19.76 -8.18 -8.78
N TYR A 133 18.78 -8.47 -7.92
CA TYR A 133 18.30 -9.82 -7.64
C TYR A 133 17.07 -10.20 -8.49
N GLY A 134 16.65 -9.33 -9.42
CA GLY A 134 15.46 -9.52 -10.25
C GLY A 134 14.14 -9.29 -9.51
N ILE A 135 14.18 -8.63 -8.34
CA ILE A 135 13.01 -8.26 -7.55
C ILE A 135 12.62 -6.83 -7.92
N THR A 136 11.40 -6.63 -8.41
CA THR A 136 10.88 -5.29 -8.73
C THR A 136 10.16 -4.71 -7.53
N VAL A 137 10.31 -3.41 -7.32
CA VAL A 137 9.58 -2.68 -6.28
C VAL A 137 8.97 -1.44 -6.89
N ASN A 138 7.65 -1.31 -6.78
CA ASN A 138 6.90 -0.19 -7.32
C ASN A 138 5.86 0.28 -6.30
N GLY A 139 5.22 1.41 -6.58
CA GLY A 139 4.14 1.93 -5.78
C GLY A 139 2.92 2.33 -6.60
N ILE A 140 1.77 2.30 -5.96
CA ILE A 140 0.58 3.02 -6.43
C ILE A 140 0.28 4.11 -5.41
N ALA A 141 -0.04 5.29 -5.90
CA ALA A 141 -0.42 6.44 -5.09
C ALA A 141 -1.87 6.84 -5.41
N PRO A 142 -2.86 6.21 -4.74
CA PRO A 142 -4.25 6.58 -4.91
C PRO A 142 -4.50 8.01 -4.46
N GLY A 143 -5.44 8.66 -5.14
CA GLY A 143 -6.13 9.85 -4.64
C GLY A 143 -7.34 9.47 -3.78
N PRO A 144 -8.29 10.38 -3.63
CA PRO A 144 -9.56 10.07 -2.96
C PRO A 144 -10.25 8.89 -3.64
N THR A 145 -10.36 7.78 -2.91
CA THR A 145 -10.91 6.50 -3.40
C THR A 145 -12.17 6.17 -2.62
N ALA A 146 -13.21 5.70 -3.32
CA ALA A 146 -14.49 5.31 -2.72
C ALA A 146 -14.31 4.05 -1.86
N THR A 147 -14.01 4.25 -0.57
CA THR A 147 -13.75 3.18 0.39
C THR A 147 -14.38 3.51 1.74
N PRO A 148 -14.64 2.51 2.58
CA PRO A 148 -15.09 2.74 3.97
C PRO A 148 -14.16 3.63 4.78
N MET A 149 -12.86 3.68 4.46
CA MET A 149 -11.89 4.58 5.08
C MET A 149 -12.26 6.06 4.91
N LEU A 150 -12.91 6.43 3.81
CA LEU A 150 -13.43 7.77 3.53
C LEU A 150 -14.96 7.87 3.74
N GLY A 151 -15.58 6.86 4.35
CA GLY A 151 -17.04 6.82 4.57
C GLY A 151 -17.83 6.72 3.26
N LYS A 152 -17.25 6.14 2.21
CA LYS A 152 -17.86 5.97 0.91
C LYS A 152 -18.01 4.50 0.56
N ASP A 153 -19.04 4.22 -0.24
CA ASP A 153 -19.30 2.92 -0.82
C ASP A 153 -19.14 3.03 -2.34
N GLU A 154 -18.51 2.06 -2.97
CA GLU A 154 -18.30 2.02 -4.42
C GLU A 154 -19.60 1.88 -5.22
N GLU A 155 -20.65 1.33 -4.59
CA GLU A 155 -22.01 1.21 -5.16
C GLU A 155 -22.87 2.46 -4.92
N GLY A 156 -22.39 3.44 -4.13
CA GLY A 156 -23.09 4.65 -3.76
C GLY A 156 -22.78 5.86 -4.65
N ASP A 157 -23.08 7.05 -4.14
CA ASP A 157 -22.71 8.30 -4.81
C ASP A 157 -21.19 8.54 -4.72
N ILE A 158 -20.52 8.37 -5.84
CA ILE A 158 -19.07 8.58 -6.00
C ILE A 158 -18.71 9.98 -6.53
N ALA A 159 -19.67 10.90 -6.64
CA ALA A 159 -19.39 12.27 -7.07
C ALA A 159 -18.43 12.98 -6.11
N PHE A 160 -17.41 13.64 -6.66
CA PHE A 160 -16.44 14.41 -5.91
C PHE A 160 -15.99 15.60 -6.76
N LEU A 161 -16.73 16.70 -6.69
CA LEU A 161 -16.64 17.82 -7.62
C LEU A 161 -15.30 18.57 -7.60
N THR A 162 -14.54 18.51 -6.49
CA THR A 162 -13.22 19.10 -6.38
C THR A 162 -12.11 18.23 -7.01
N ASN A 163 -12.43 16.99 -7.39
CA ASN A 163 -11.53 16.14 -8.15
C ASN A 163 -11.66 16.52 -9.65
N PRO A 164 -10.57 16.71 -10.39
CA PRO A 164 -10.64 16.99 -11.83
C PRO A 164 -11.46 15.98 -12.64
N LEU A 165 -11.48 14.70 -12.23
CA LEU A 165 -12.30 13.67 -12.85
C LEU A 165 -13.79 13.75 -12.44
N GLY A 166 -14.15 14.62 -11.48
CA GLY A 166 -15.51 14.81 -10.97
C GLY A 166 -16.00 13.69 -10.04
N ARG A 167 -15.17 12.70 -9.76
CA ARG A 167 -15.55 11.54 -8.92
C ARG A 167 -14.39 11.00 -8.09
N TYR A 168 -14.72 10.18 -7.12
CA TYR A 168 -13.75 9.31 -6.46
C TYR A 168 -13.16 8.30 -7.45
N VAL A 169 -11.92 7.88 -7.21
CA VAL A 169 -11.33 6.70 -7.84
C VAL A 169 -12.00 5.45 -7.25
N LEU A 170 -12.17 4.40 -8.05
CA LEU A 170 -12.73 3.14 -7.57
C LEU A 170 -11.63 2.18 -7.09
N PRO A 171 -11.87 1.38 -6.04
CA PRO A 171 -10.94 0.35 -5.58
C PRO A 171 -10.52 -0.61 -6.69
N GLU A 172 -11.44 -0.98 -7.58
CA GLU A 172 -11.18 -1.86 -8.72
C GLU A 172 -10.17 -1.25 -9.71
N GLU A 173 -10.23 0.07 -9.95
CA GLU A 173 -9.25 0.75 -10.80
C GLU A 173 -7.83 0.61 -10.24
N ILE A 174 -7.70 0.74 -8.90
CA ILE A 174 -6.42 0.54 -8.19
C ILE A 174 -5.98 -0.92 -8.28
N ALA A 175 -6.90 -1.87 -8.09
CA ALA A 175 -6.61 -3.30 -8.15
C ALA A 175 -6.14 -3.72 -9.56
N ASN A 176 -6.73 -3.20 -10.63
CA ASN A 176 -6.33 -3.47 -12.00
C ASN A 176 -4.88 -3.03 -12.27
N MET A 177 -4.50 -1.84 -11.77
CA MET A 177 -3.12 -1.37 -11.85
C MET A 177 -2.18 -2.22 -11.00
N ALA A 178 -2.61 -2.65 -9.82
CA ALA A 178 -1.82 -3.54 -8.97
C ALA A 178 -1.52 -4.85 -9.68
N VAL A 179 -2.53 -5.48 -10.31
CA VAL A 179 -2.35 -6.70 -11.11
C VAL A 179 -1.38 -6.47 -12.26
N PHE A 180 -1.48 -5.35 -12.97
CA PHE A 180 -0.56 -5.01 -14.05
C PHE A 180 0.89 -4.92 -13.53
N LEU A 181 1.14 -4.15 -12.46
CA LEU A 181 2.48 -3.91 -11.92
C LEU A 181 3.16 -5.17 -11.37
N VAL A 182 2.39 -6.13 -10.81
CA VAL A 182 2.96 -7.35 -10.25
C VAL A 182 2.99 -8.52 -11.24
N SER A 183 2.46 -8.34 -12.45
CA SER A 183 2.51 -9.32 -13.53
C SER A 183 3.75 -9.16 -14.41
N ASP A 184 3.92 -10.10 -15.35
CA ASP A 184 5.00 -10.03 -16.35
C ASP A 184 4.91 -8.78 -17.24
N MET A 185 3.72 -8.20 -17.41
CA MET A 185 3.53 -6.95 -18.17
C MET A 185 4.23 -5.75 -17.53
N GLY A 186 4.32 -5.73 -16.20
CA GLY A 186 4.96 -4.65 -15.43
C GLY A 186 6.46 -4.84 -15.17
N ARG A 187 7.09 -5.90 -15.66
CA ARG A 187 8.46 -6.29 -15.28
C ARG A 187 9.56 -5.25 -15.58
N SER A 188 9.36 -4.38 -16.53
CA SER A 188 10.32 -3.31 -16.84
C SER A 188 10.10 -2.04 -16.02
N ILE A 189 9.04 -1.99 -15.21
CA ILE A 189 8.75 -0.87 -14.33
C ILE A 189 9.42 -1.15 -12.98
N VAL A 190 10.39 -0.31 -12.59
CA VAL A 190 11.20 -0.48 -11.40
C VAL A 190 11.38 0.87 -10.70
N GLY A 191 10.90 0.97 -9.47
CA GLY A 191 11.00 2.18 -8.65
C GLY A 191 10.01 3.27 -9.04
N ASP A 192 8.97 2.96 -9.78
CA ASP A 192 7.97 3.95 -10.18
C ASP A 192 6.82 4.04 -9.16
N ILE A 193 6.18 5.21 -9.13
CA ILE A 193 4.99 5.48 -8.35
C ILE A 193 3.88 5.91 -9.30
N VAL A 194 2.92 5.04 -9.54
CA VAL A 194 1.77 5.34 -10.41
C VAL A 194 0.72 6.11 -9.62
N TYR A 195 0.49 7.36 -10.01
CA TYR A 195 -0.50 8.23 -9.37
C TYR A 195 -1.88 8.01 -9.98
N MET A 196 -2.77 7.35 -9.25
CA MET A 196 -4.15 7.08 -9.63
C MET A 196 -5.10 7.97 -8.83
N THR A 197 -5.20 9.23 -9.21
CA THR A 197 -5.76 10.28 -8.36
C THR A 197 -6.98 10.98 -8.95
N GLY A 198 -7.34 10.68 -10.20
CA GLY A 198 -8.31 11.48 -10.93
C GLY A 198 -7.85 12.92 -11.18
N GLY A 199 -6.53 13.18 -11.01
CA GLY A 199 -5.91 14.50 -11.13
C GLY A 199 -5.64 15.22 -9.81
N SER A 200 -6.25 14.78 -8.70
CA SER A 200 -6.03 15.36 -7.37
C SER A 200 -4.57 15.24 -6.91
N GLY A 201 -3.97 16.37 -6.51
CA GLY A 201 -2.57 16.42 -6.08
C GLY A 201 -1.55 16.27 -7.21
N VAL A 202 -2.01 16.20 -8.47
CA VAL A 202 -1.17 16.17 -9.67
C VAL A 202 -1.44 17.40 -10.53
N VAL A 203 -2.71 17.65 -10.89
CA VAL A 203 -3.11 18.83 -11.69
C VAL A 203 -3.82 19.90 -10.86
N THR A 204 -4.37 19.55 -9.68
CA THR A 204 -4.95 20.49 -8.71
C THR A 204 -4.75 20.01 -7.27
N PHE A 205 -4.79 20.96 -6.32
CA PHE A 205 -4.81 20.73 -4.88
C PHE A 205 -6.12 21.20 -4.22
N ASP A 206 -7.12 21.57 -5.01
CA ASP A 206 -8.38 22.17 -4.52
C ASP A 206 -9.26 21.19 -3.73
N ASP A 207 -8.96 19.89 -3.79
CA ASP A 207 -9.64 18.83 -3.05
C ASP A 207 -9.26 18.74 -1.57
N VAL A 208 -8.31 19.54 -1.11
CA VAL A 208 -7.81 19.55 0.28
C VAL A 208 -7.75 20.95 0.83
N ALA A 209 -8.37 21.15 2.01
CA ALA A 209 -8.19 22.36 2.79
C ALA A 209 -7.02 22.21 3.77
N TYR A 210 -6.07 23.13 3.72
CA TYR A 210 -4.96 23.19 4.66
C TYR A 210 -5.32 24.13 5.79
N ARG A 211 -5.28 23.64 7.03
CA ARG A 211 -5.58 24.40 8.24
C ARG A 211 -4.50 24.13 9.29
N PHE A 212 -4.26 25.13 10.11
CA PHE A 212 -3.45 25.01 11.32
C PHE A 212 -4.36 25.08 12.54
#